data_2ebd2696ac683849bdc612cc5c615cd7
#
_entry.id   2ebd2696ac683849bdc612cc5c615cd7
#
_cell.length_a   1.000
_cell.length_b   1.000
_cell.length_c   1.000
_cell.angle_alpha   90.00
_cell.angle_beta   90.00
_cell.angle_gamma   90.00
#
_symmetry.space_group_name_H-M   'P 1'
#
loop_
_entity.id
_entity.type
_entity.pdbx_description
1 polymer ?
#
loop_
_entity_poly.entity_id
_entity_poly.type
_entity_poly.pdbx_seq_one_letter_code
_entity_poly.pdbx_strand_id
1 'polypeptide(L)'
;MRKPTKFKCGCYNWQIYWSQEEADEMYGKTDSSTKVVTIYKCKNDEITRETLLHELLHVVLEDKAEAIFNFDSDSKNYDKEENLIRLMSPVLMQLIMDNPELFDFLSKKSKTRSK
;
A
#
# COMPACT_ATOMS: atom_id res chain seq x y z
N MET A 1 10.72 16.34 -6.28
CA MET A 1 9.42 15.74 -6.43
C MET A 1 8.66 15.71 -5.11
N ARG A 2 7.39 16.02 -5.14
CA ARG A 2 6.61 16.07 -3.91
C ARG A 2 6.17 14.66 -3.51
N LYS A 3 6.36 14.32 -2.25
CA LYS A 3 5.89 13.06 -1.71
C LYS A 3 4.41 13.17 -1.36
N PRO A 4 3.65 12.11 -1.65
CA PRO A 4 2.23 12.14 -1.26
C PRO A 4 2.09 12.06 0.25
N THR A 5 1.09 12.73 0.80
CA THR A 5 0.86 12.75 2.25
C THR A 5 -0.50 12.20 2.63
N LYS A 6 -1.33 11.86 1.64
CA LYS A 6 -2.65 11.31 1.93
C LYS A 6 -3.11 10.50 0.73
N PHE A 7 -4.04 9.61 0.98
CA PHE A 7 -4.68 8.86 -0.08
C PHE A 7 -6.03 8.36 0.42
N LYS A 8 -6.86 7.95 -0.51
CA LYS A 8 -8.18 7.44 -0.19
C LYS A 8 -8.23 5.96 -0.54
N CYS A 9 -8.73 5.14 0.37
CA CYS A 9 -8.96 3.74 0.11
C CYS A 9 -10.33 3.37 0.67
N GLY A 10 -11.20 2.87 -0.19
CA GLY A 10 -12.56 2.62 0.19
C GLY A 10 -13.23 3.93 0.59
N CYS A 11 -13.88 3.94 1.73
CA CYS A 11 -14.55 5.14 2.22
C CYS A 11 -13.71 5.93 3.21
N TYR A 12 -12.44 5.54 3.39
CA TYR A 12 -11.59 6.16 4.40
C TYR A 12 -10.49 6.99 3.77
N ASN A 13 -10.17 8.09 4.44
CA ASN A 13 -9.02 8.90 4.09
C ASN A 13 -7.87 8.51 4.98
N TRP A 14 -6.73 8.18 4.35
CA TRP A 14 -5.53 7.77 5.04
C TRP A 14 -4.47 8.83 4.92
N GLN A 15 -3.56 8.87 5.87
CA GLN A 15 -2.42 9.77 5.82
C GLN A 15 -1.14 8.97 5.68
N ILE A 16 -0.16 9.57 4.98
CA ILE A 16 1.17 9.00 4.88
C ILE A 16 2.10 9.92 5.66
N TYR A 17 2.70 9.36 6.70
CA TYR A 17 3.63 10.10 7.52
C TYR A 17 5.06 9.70 7.13
N TRP A 18 5.82 10.67 6.65
CA TRP A 18 7.21 10.47 6.27
C TRP A 18 8.07 10.79 7.48
N SER A 19 8.49 9.75 8.19
CA SER A 19 9.21 9.90 9.44
C SER A 19 10.62 10.41 9.19
N GLN A 20 11.12 11.21 10.12
CA GLN A 20 12.52 11.63 10.08
C GLN A 20 13.45 10.58 10.69
N GLU A 21 12.88 9.60 11.38
CA GLU A 21 13.67 8.52 11.94
C GLU A 21 14.14 7.59 10.83
N GLU A 22 15.39 7.15 10.94
CA GLU A 22 15.95 6.26 9.94
C GLU A 22 15.38 4.86 10.12
N ALA A 23 15.17 4.19 8.99
CA ALA A 23 14.71 2.81 9.01
C ALA A 23 15.74 1.93 9.69
N ASP A 24 15.27 1.00 10.48
CA ASP A 24 16.13 0.06 11.18
C ASP A 24 15.66 -1.35 10.82
N GLU A 25 14.87 -1.96 11.69
CA GLU A 25 14.37 -3.29 11.38
C GLU A 25 13.18 -3.27 10.44
N MET A 26 12.45 -2.15 10.42
CA MET A 26 11.33 -2.02 9.52
C MET A 26 11.44 -0.71 8.75
N TYR A 27 10.97 -0.73 7.52
CA TYR A 27 11.01 0.44 6.67
C TYR A 27 9.70 1.21 6.68
N GLY A 28 8.63 0.59 7.16
CA GLY A 28 7.33 1.25 7.23
C GLY A 28 6.38 0.47 8.10
N LYS A 29 5.21 1.05 8.36
CA LYS A 29 4.16 0.37 9.11
C LYS A 29 2.82 0.97 8.77
N THR A 30 1.76 0.19 8.99
CA THR A 30 0.39 0.60 8.74
C THR A 30 -0.38 0.49 10.05
N ASP A 31 -1.05 1.58 10.43
CA ASP A 31 -1.88 1.59 11.63
C ASP A 31 -3.33 1.81 11.21
N SER A 32 -4.13 0.76 11.27
CA SER A 32 -5.49 0.82 10.79
C SER A 32 -6.43 1.57 11.74
N SER A 33 -6.08 1.65 13.01
CA SER A 33 -6.94 2.35 13.95
C SER A 33 -6.87 3.86 13.76
N THR A 34 -5.72 4.38 13.35
CA THR A 34 -5.56 5.81 13.10
C THR A 34 -5.58 6.14 11.62
N LYS A 35 -5.56 5.15 10.75
CA LYS A 35 -5.53 5.33 9.30
C LYS A 35 -4.28 6.10 8.87
N VAL A 36 -3.15 5.67 9.39
CA VAL A 36 -1.86 6.29 9.07
C VAL A 36 -0.88 5.22 8.61
N VAL A 37 -0.23 5.51 7.48
CA VAL A 37 0.91 4.72 6.99
C VAL A 37 2.16 5.52 7.30
N THR A 38 3.12 4.91 7.97
CA THR A 38 4.37 5.56 8.31
C THR A 38 5.49 4.97 7.45
N ILE A 39 6.28 5.83 6.84
CA ILE A 39 7.45 5.41 6.05
C ILE A 39 8.68 6.00 6.71
N TYR A 40 9.62 5.14 7.10
CA TYR A 40 10.83 5.58 7.77
C TYR A 40 11.87 6.03 6.75
N LYS A 41 12.75 6.89 7.18
CA LYS A 41 13.75 7.48 6.30
C LYS A 41 14.70 6.40 5.80
N CYS A 42 14.94 6.39 4.50
CA CYS A 42 15.82 5.43 3.87
C CYS A 42 16.52 6.12 2.71
N LYS A 43 17.81 5.87 2.56
CA LYS A 43 18.59 6.54 1.51
C LYS A 43 18.29 6.00 0.13
N ASN A 44 17.75 4.79 0.04
CA ASN A 44 17.47 4.16 -1.25
C ASN A 44 16.03 4.47 -1.67
N ASP A 45 15.89 5.25 -2.74
CA ASP A 45 14.56 5.68 -3.20
C ASP A 45 13.72 4.52 -3.66
N GLU A 46 14.33 3.50 -4.25
CA GLU A 46 13.57 2.36 -4.74
C GLU A 46 13.00 1.56 -3.58
N ILE A 47 13.80 1.39 -2.52
CA ILE A 47 13.30 0.72 -1.32
C ILE A 47 12.16 1.53 -0.70
N THR A 48 12.29 2.85 -0.68
CA THR A 48 11.25 3.70 -0.12
C THR A 48 9.94 3.53 -0.88
N ARG A 49 10.00 3.54 -2.21
CA ARG A 49 8.77 3.38 -3.00
C ARG A 49 8.18 1.98 -2.86
N GLU A 50 9.05 0.97 -2.84
CA GLU A 50 8.57 -0.40 -2.63
C GLU A 50 7.92 -0.55 -1.27
N THR A 51 8.49 0.09 -0.24
CA THR A 51 7.93 0.05 1.09
C THR A 51 6.53 0.68 1.11
N LEU A 52 6.39 1.82 0.45
CA LEU A 52 5.07 2.44 0.38
C LEU A 52 4.06 1.52 -0.28
N LEU A 53 4.44 0.90 -1.39
CA LEU A 53 3.54 -0.06 -2.04
C LEU A 53 3.19 -1.21 -1.10
N HIS A 54 4.18 -1.71 -0.36
CA HIS A 54 3.95 -2.80 0.59
C HIS A 54 2.88 -2.41 1.62
N GLU A 55 3.00 -1.20 2.17
CA GLU A 55 2.03 -0.74 3.16
C GLU A 55 0.67 -0.50 2.54
N LEU A 56 0.63 -0.03 1.29
CA LEU A 56 -0.65 0.16 0.61
C LEU A 56 -1.37 -1.17 0.42
N LEU A 57 -0.62 -2.24 0.18
CA LEU A 57 -1.24 -3.55 0.04
C LEU A 57 -1.84 -4.01 1.37
N HIS A 58 -1.20 -3.67 2.50
CA HIS A 58 -1.82 -3.94 3.79
C HIS A 58 -3.15 -3.19 3.93
N VAL A 59 -3.21 -1.94 3.47
CA VAL A 59 -4.45 -1.17 3.53
C VAL A 59 -5.54 -1.82 2.68
N VAL A 60 -5.19 -2.26 1.48
CA VAL A 60 -6.15 -2.91 0.59
C VAL A 60 -6.66 -4.21 1.21
N LEU A 61 -5.75 -5.02 1.75
CA LEU A 61 -6.15 -6.27 2.37
C LEU A 61 -7.04 -6.03 3.59
N GLU A 62 -6.75 -4.99 4.36
CA GLU A 62 -7.56 -4.69 5.52
C GLU A 62 -8.98 -4.30 5.12
N ASP A 63 -9.11 -3.54 4.03
CA ASP A 63 -10.42 -3.14 3.54
C ASP A 63 -11.29 -4.35 3.23
N LYS A 64 -10.67 -5.48 2.88
CA LYS A 64 -11.39 -6.70 2.52
C LYS A 64 -11.16 -7.84 3.51
N ALA A 65 -10.61 -7.53 4.70
CA ALA A 65 -10.17 -8.58 5.62
C ALA A 65 -11.31 -9.52 5.99
N GLU A 66 -12.49 -8.95 6.29
CA GLU A 66 -13.60 -9.78 6.72
C GLU A 66 -14.01 -10.76 5.63
N ALA A 67 -14.09 -10.27 4.39
CA ALA A 67 -14.48 -11.14 3.28
C ALA A 67 -13.41 -12.20 3.03
N ILE A 68 -12.14 -11.82 3.15
CA ILE A 68 -11.05 -12.73 2.89
C ILE A 68 -11.01 -13.85 3.93
N PHE A 69 -11.17 -13.49 5.20
CA PHE A 69 -11.06 -14.46 6.28
C PHE A 69 -12.29 -15.34 6.40
N ASN A 70 -13.39 -14.97 5.74
CA ASN A 70 -14.60 -15.76 5.75
C ASN A 70 -14.67 -16.72 4.58
N PHE A 71 -13.58 -16.89 3.84
CA PHE A 71 -13.56 -17.86 2.76
C PHE A 71 -13.78 -19.26 3.32
N ASP A 72 -14.50 -20.06 2.53
CA ASP A 72 -14.74 -21.45 2.85
C ASP A 72 -13.41 -22.20 2.95
N SER A 73 -13.19 -22.83 4.10
CA SER A 73 -11.94 -23.55 4.31
C SER A 73 -11.80 -24.78 3.41
N ASP A 74 -12.91 -25.22 2.83
CA ASP A 74 -12.91 -26.35 1.91
C ASP A 74 -12.51 -25.97 0.49
N SER A 75 -12.36 -24.67 0.22
CA SER A 75 -11.97 -24.24 -1.11
C SER A 75 -10.58 -24.73 -1.47
N LYS A 76 -10.41 -25.08 -2.73
CA LYS A 76 -9.11 -25.46 -3.24
C LYS A 76 -8.21 -24.23 -3.29
N ASN A 77 -6.90 -24.50 -3.31
CA ASN A 77 -5.96 -23.37 -3.29
C ASN A 77 -6.15 -22.39 -4.43
N TYR A 78 -6.38 -22.93 -5.65
CA TYR A 78 -6.55 -22.03 -6.77
C TYR A 78 -7.87 -21.25 -6.67
N ASP A 79 -8.88 -21.84 -6.02
CA ASP A 79 -10.13 -21.13 -5.79
C ASP A 79 -9.91 -19.97 -4.82
N LYS A 80 -9.09 -20.20 -3.79
CA LYS A 80 -8.77 -19.14 -2.84
C LYS A 80 -8.02 -18.00 -3.51
N GLU A 81 -7.07 -18.34 -4.38
CA GLU A 81 -6.33 -17.33 -5.11
C GLU A 81 -7.25 -16.53 -6.01
N GLU A 82 -8.11 -17.21 -6.74
CA GLU A 82 -9.05 -16.53 -7.63
C GLU A 82 -9.99 -15.61 -6.85
N ASN A 83 -10.47 -16.10 -5.71
CA ASN A 83 -11.37 -15.29 -4.87
C ASN A 83 -10.65 -14.08 -4.31
N LEU A 84 -9.39 -14.25 -3.89
CA LEU A 84 -8.62 -13.14 -3.38
C LEU A 84 -8.42 -12.08 -4.45
N ILE A 85 -8.06 -12.50 -5.64
CA ILE A 85 -7.87 -11.56 -6.76
C ILE A 85 -9.16 -10.85 -7.06
N ARG A 86 -10.26 -11.58 -7.08
CA ARG A 86 -11.57 -11.00 -7.39
C ARG A 86 -11.98 -9.95 -6.37
N LEU A 87 -11.64 -10.17 -5.09
CA LEU A 87 -11.95 -9.21 -4.05
C LEU A 87 -11.02 -8.00 -4.09
N MET A 88 -9.75 -8.21 -4.39
CA MET A 88 -8.78 -7.13 -4.34
C MET A 88 -8.81 -6.25 -5.58
N SER A 89 -9.13 -6.82 -6.74
CA SER A 89 -9.02 -6.07 -7.99
C SER A 89 -9.85 -4.80 -8.01
N PRO A 90 -11.13 -4.84 -7.60
CA PRO A 90 -11.91 -3.59 -7.62
C PRO A 90 -11.38 -2.55 -6.65
N VAL A 91 -10.94 -2.98 -5.46
CA VAL A 91 -10.41 -2.05 -4.46
C VAL A 91 -9.13 -1.42 -4.97
N LEU A 92 -8.25 -2.25 -5.52
CA LEU A 92 -6.97 -1.75 -6.02
C LEU A 92 -7.18 -0.82 -7.20
N MET A 93 -8.10 -1.17 -8.11
CA MET A 93 -8.38 -0.29 -9.24
C MET A 93 -8.93 1.06 -8.77
N GLN A 94 -9.83 1.02 -7.78
CA GLN A 94 -10.39 2.26 -7.25
C GLN A 94 -9.30 3.09 -6.57
N LEU A 95 -8.40 2.43 -5.86
CA LEU A 95 -7.28 3.11 -5.22
C LEU A 95 -6.42 3.83 -6.25
N ILE A 96 -6.13 3.16 -7.36
CA ILE A 96 -5.34 3.76 -8.42
C ILE A 96 -6.07 4.97 -9.02
N MET A 97 -7.36 4.80 -9.29
CA MET A 97 -8.13 5.85 -9.94
C MET A 97 -8.31 7.07 -9.05
N ASP A 98 -8.46 6.86 -7.74
CA ASP A 98 -8.69 7.95 -6.82
C ASP A 98 -7.43 8.67 -6.40
N ASN A 99 -6.26 8.09 -6.65
CA ASN A 99 -5.01 8.63 -6.12
C ASN A 99 -3.92 8.69 -7.17
N PRO A 100 -4.13 9.46 -8.25
CA PRO A 100 -3.14 9.48 -9.33
C PRO A 100 -1.78 10.00 -8.89
N GLU A 101 -1.74 10.95 -7.95
CA GLU A 101 -0.46 11.49 -7.51
C GLU A 101 0.35 10.45 -6.75
N LEU A 102 -0.35 9.59 -5.99
CA LEU A 102 0.31 8.51 -5.27
C LEU A 102 1.01 7.56 -6.24
N PHE A 103 0.31 7.16 -7.28
CA PHE A 103 0.86 6.20 -8.21
C PHE A 103 1.86 6.82 -9.18
N ASP A 104 1.75 8.12 -9.41
CA ASP A 104 2.80 8.83 -10.12
C ASP A 104 4.09 8.77 -9.31
N PHE A 105 4.01 8.98 -8.01
CA PHE A 105 5.19 8.89 -7.16
C PHE A 105 5.78 7.48 -7.19
N LEU A 106 4.93 6.47 -7.10
CA LEU A 106 5.40 5.09 -7.06
C LEU A 106 6.07 4.67 -8.37
N SER A 107 5.68 5.28 -9.48
CA SER A 107 6.20 4.90 -10.79
C SER A 107 7.50 5.61 -11.14
N LYS A 108 8.01 6.52 -10.29
CA LYS A 108 9.22 7.26 -10.60
C LYS A 108 10.43 6.37 -10.52
N LYS A 109 11.37 6.62 -11.41
CA LYS A 109 12.65 5.95 -11.38
C LYS A 109 13.59 6.69 -10.47
N SER A 110 14.55 5.95 -9.90
CA SER A 110 15.55 6.55 -9.05
C SER A 110 16.40 7.53 -9.86
N LYS A 111 16.70 8.68 -9.25
CA LYS A 111 17.52 9.67 -9.93
C LYS A 111 18.97 9.20 -10.09
N THR A 112 19.42 8.30 -9.24
CA THR A 112 20.79 7.81 -9.33
C THR A 112 21.00 6.94 -10.55
N ARG A 113 19.94 6.58 -11.26
CA ARG A 113 20.03 5.73 -12.43
C ARG A 113 20.05 6.51 -13.73
N SER A 114 19.91 7.78 -13.66
CA SER A 114 19.91 8.58 -14.87
C SER A 114 21.30 8.65 -15.43
N LYS A 115 21.38 8.57 -16.52
CA LYS A 115 22.55 8.70 -17.10
C LYS A 115 22.93 8.19 -17.80
#